data_42daf487e578b1407b3c72560b21b724
#
_entry.id   42daf487e578b1407b3c72560b21b724
#
_cell.length_a   1.000
_cell.length_b   1.000
_cell.length_c   1.000
_cell.angle_alpha   90.00
_cell.angle_beta   90.00
_cell.angle_gamma   90.00
#
_symmetry.space_group_name_H-M   'P 1'
#
loop_
_entity.id
_entity.type
_entity.pdbx_description
1 polymer ?
#
loop_
_entity_poly.entity_id
_entity_poly.type
_entity_poly.pdbx_seq_one_letter_code
_entity_poly.pdbx_strand_id
1 'polypeptide(L)'
;PPRPCCPHCGSFESEWRATSGRGRIWSYVIPHPPLLPAYAEQAPYNAVLVELVDAPRIRLAGNVVASADAPLNSVDPARLRIGAPVRAVFCPSRPSGSVTLVRWLLER
;
A
#
# COMPACT_ATOMS: atom_id res chain seq x y z
N PRO A 1 -11.63 -2.84 4.44
CA PRO A 1 -12.45 -1.74 4.94
C PRO A 1 -13.02 -2.05 6.31
N PRO A 2 -13.28 -1.01 7.12
CA PRO A 2 -13.91 -1.22 8.41
C PRO A 2 -15.28 -1.88 8.29
N ARG A 3 -15.60 -2.77 9.20
CA ARG A 3 -16.88 -3.48 9.25
C ARG A 3 -17.63 -3.12 10.50
N PRO A 4 -18.97 -3.20 10.50
CA PRO A 4 -19.76 -2.86 11.69
C PRO A 4 -19.54 -3.84 12.85
N CYS A 5 -19.15 -5.08 12.57
CA CYS A 5 -18.86 -6.05 13.62
C CYS A 5 -17.61 -6.86 13.28
N CYS A 6 -16.99 -7.39 14.33
CA CYS A 6 -15.82 -8.25 14.16
C CYS A 6 -16.20 -9.56 13.46
N PRO A 7 -15.51 -9.94 12.35
CA PRO A 7 -15.83 -11.19 11.66
C PRO A 7 -15.47 -12.45 12.45
N HIS A 8 -14.66 -12.31 13.51
CA HIS A 8 -14.25 -13.46 14.32
C HIS A 8 -15.14 -13.68 15.54
N CYS A 9 -15.49 -12.61 16.27
CA CYS A 9 -16.25 -12.73 17.50
C CYS A 9 -17.62 -12.06 17.47
N GLY A 10 -17.96 -11.34 16.41
CA GLY A 10 -19.25 -10.67 16.26
C GLY A 10 -19.42 -9.42 17.08
N SER A 11 -18.40 -8.98 17.82
CA SER A 11 -18.48 -7.76 18.63
C SER A 11 -18.70 -6.52 17.76
N PHE A 12 -19.54 -5.59 18.24
CA PHE A 12 -19.72 -4.28 17.63
C PHE A 12 -18.78 -3.22 18.22
N GLU A 13 -18.01 -3.57 19.23
CA GLU A 13 -17.05 -2.65 19.84
C GLU A 13 -15.79 -2.59 18.98
N SER A 14 -15.28 -1.37 18.75
CA SER A 14 -14.07 -1.15 18.02
C SER A 14 -13.42 0.17 18.44
N GLU A 15 -12.12 0.29 18.17
CA GLU A 15 -11.40 1.53 18.42
C GLU A 15 -10.39 1.76 17.30
N TRP A 16 -10.06 3.02 17.07
CA TRP A 16 -8.95 3.37 16.17
C TRP A 16 -7.66 3.30 16.96
N ARG A 17 -6.69 2.61 16.38
CA ARG A 17 -5.39 2.42 17.02
C ARG A 17 -4.28 2.81 16.05
N ALA A 18 -3.33 3.64 16.54
CA ALA A 18 -2.17 4.00 15.75
C ALA A 18 -1.22 2.81 15.63
N THR A 19 -0.63 2.65 14.43
CA THR A 19 0.41 1.65 14.18
C THR A 19 1.72 2.35 13.84
N SER A 20 2.83 1.61 13.87
CA SER A 20 4.14 2.15 13.52
C SER A 20 4.27 2.56 12.05
N GLY A 21 3.39 2.06 11.19
CA GLY A 21 3.49 2.27 9.75
C GLY A 21 4.53 1.38 9.07
N ARG A 22 5.15 0.48 9.80
CA ARG A 22 6.15 -0.45 9.25
C ARG A 22 5.48 -1.73 8.80
N GLY A 23 5.98 -2.27 7.70
CA GLY A 23 5.49 -3.53 7.17
C GLY A 23 6.56 -4.25 6.36
N ARG A 24 6.15 -5.37 5.80
CA ARG A 24 6.97 -6.16 4.89
C ARG A 24 6.16 -6.52 3.66
N ILE A 25 6.79 -6.54 2.52
CA ILE A 25 6.12 -6.97 1.29
C ILE A 25 5.76 -8.45 1.44
N TRP A 26 4.45 -8.73 1.45
CA TRP A 26 3.94 -10.09 1.51
C TRP A 26 3.83 -10.70 0.13
N SER A 27 3.35 -9.91 -0.84
CA SER A 27 3.33 -10.29 -2.25
C SER A 27 3.28 -9.04 -3.14
N TYR A 28 3.55 -9.21 -4.42
CA TYR A 28 3.43 -8.10 -5.38
C TYR A 28 3.20 -8.61 -6.78
N VAL A 29 2.68 -7.72 -7.63
CA VAL A 29 2.54 -7.95 -9.07
C VAL A 29 3.03 -6.70 -9.80
N ILE A 30 3.42 -6.87 -11.05
CA ILE A 30 3.82 -5.79 -11.94
C ILE A 30 2.88 -5.79 -13.15
N PRO A 31 1.79 -5.02 -13.12
CA PRO A 31 0.89 -4.92 -14.26
C PRO A 31 1.57 -4.32 -15.48
N HIS A 32 1.32 -4.91 -16.63
CA HIS A 32 1.80 -4.43 -17.93
C HIS A 32 0.63 -4.10 -18.84
N PRO A 33 0.80 -3.22 -19.83
CA PRO A 33 -0.27 -2.93 -20.79
C PRO A 33 -0.79 -4.19 -21.52
N PRO A 34 -2.07 -4.22 -21.90
CA PRO A 34 -3.02 -3.09 -21.89
C PRO A 34 -3.63 -2.84 -20.51
N LEU A 35 -3.72 -1.56 -20.14
CA LEU A 35 -4.28 -1.11 -18.86
C LEU A 35 -5.32 -0.02 -19.11
N LEU A 36 -6.05 0.34 -18.06
CA LEU A 36 -6.96 1.48 -18.12
C LEU A 36 -6.18 2.75 -18.49
N PRO A 37 -6.77 3.65 -19.30
CA PRO A 37 -6.05 4.84 -19.77
C PRO A 37 -5.42 5.67 -18.65
N ALA A 38 -6.06 5.76 -17.49
CA ALA A 38 -5.55 6.51 -16.35
C ALA A 38 -4.21 5.98 -15.82
N TYR A 39 -3.90 4.72 -16.07
CA TYR A 39 -2.69 4.06 -15.57
C TYR A 39 -1.67 3.75 -16.66
N ALA A 40 -2.06 3.88 -17.91
CA ALA A 40 -1.20 3.48 -19.05
C ALA A 40 0.14 4.22 -19.07
N GLU A 41 0.15 5.51 -18.70
CA GLU A 41 1.36 6.32 -18.68
C GLU A 41 2.30 5.97 -17.52
N GLN A 42 1.78 5.33 -16.48
CA GLN A 42 2.53 4.96 -15.30
C GLN A 42 2.98 3.50 -15.33
N ALA A 43 2.63 2.78 -16.38
CA ALA A 43 3.01 1.37 -16.53
C ALA A 43 4.44 1.23 -17.06
N PRO A 44 5.15 0.14 -16.72
CA PRO A 44 4.75 -0.82 -15.69
C PRO A 44 4.91 -0.23 -14.28
N TYR A 45 3.98 -0.55 -13.40
CA TYR A 45 4.05 -0.12 -12.01
C TYR A 45 3.89 -1.36 -11.10
N ASN A 46 4.11 -1.19 -9.81
CA ASN A 46 3.93 -2.28 -8.86
C ASN A 46 2.62 -2.13 -8.10
N ALA A 47 2.05 -3.26 -7.73
CA ALA A 47 0.97 -3.33 -6.77
C ALA A 47 1.39 -4.35 -5.72
N VAL A 48 1.47 -3.93 -4.46
CA VAL A 48 1.98 -4.76 -3.37
C VAL A 48 0.90 -5.01 -2.34
N LEU A 49 1.01 -6.15 -1.67
CA LEU A 49 0.33 -6.41 -0.39
C LEU A 49 1.39 -6.35 0.69
N VAL A 50 1.17 -5.49 1.66
CA VAL A 50 2.09 -5.29 2.78
C VAL A 50 1.48 -5.86 4.04
N GLU A 51 2.22 -6.73 4.73
CA GLU A 51 1.87 -7.24 6.03
C GLU A 51 2.40 -6.28 7.08
N LEU A 52 1.53 -5.82 7.99
CA LEU A 52 1.93 -4.89 9.04
C LEU A 52 2.75 -5.60 10.11
N VAL A 53 3.86 -4.98 10.51
CA VAL A 53 4.72 -5.53 11.58
C VAL A 53 3.96 -5.58 12.90
N ASP A 54 3.18 -4.54 13.21
CA ASP A 54 2.41 -4.45 14.46
C ASP A 54 1.21 -5.38 14.49
N ALA A 55 0.74 -5.82 13.32
CA ALA A 55 -0.43 -6.68 13.18
C ALA A 55 -0.27 -7.58 11.97
N PRO A 56 0.49 -8.71 12.10
CA PRO A 56 0.85 -9.54 10.94
C PRO A 56 -0.31 -10.16 10.18
N ARG A 57 -1.50 -10.18 10.79
CA ARG A 57 -2.72 -10.67 10.13
C ARG A 57 -3.33 -9.66 9.17
N ILE A 58 -2.93 -8.39 9.28
CA ILE A 58 -3.48 -7.31 8.46
C ILE A 58 -2.55 -7.08 7.28
N ARG A 59 -3.12 -7.14 6.08
CA ARG A 59 -2.42 -6.88 4.83
C ARG A 59 -3.10 -5.75 4.10
N LEU A 60 -2.31 -4.78 3.69
CA LEU A 60 -2.80 -3.59 3.00
C LEU A 60 -2.22 -3.53 1.60
N ALA A 61 -3.08 -3.27 0.63
CA ALA A 61 -2.65 -3.07 -0.75
C ALA A 61 -2.13 -1.65 -0.95
N GLY A 62 -1.20 -1.50 -1.87
CA GLY A 62 -0.68 -0.19 -2.23
C GLY A 62 0.41 -0.31 -3.28
N ASN A 63 1.18 0.76 -3.40
CA ASN A 63 2.27 0.85 -4.35
C ASN A 63 3.56 1.24 -3.61
N VAL A 64 4.68 0.61 -4.00
CA VAL A 64 6.00 1.05 -3.55
C VAL A 64 6.46 2.17 -4.47
N VAL A 65 6.83 3.30 -3.89
CA VAL A 65 7.21 4.50 -4.60
C VAL A 65 8.49 5.09 -4.01
N ALA A 66 9.14 5.97 -4.76
CA ALA A 66 10.38 6.61 -4.30
C ALA A 66 10.12 7.71 -3.27
N SER A 67 8.97 8.37 -3.35
CA SER A 67 8.50 9.35 -2.37
C SER A 67 6.98 9.38 -2.39
N ALA A 68 6.36 10.04 -1.39
CA ALA A 68 4.91 10.04 -1.23
C ALA A 68 4.15 10.52 -2.48
N ASP A 69 4.69 11.48 -3.20
CA ASP A 69 4.09 12.09 -4.38
C ASP A 69 4.72 11.63 -5.71
N ALA A 70 5.63 10.67 -5.67
CA ALA A 70 6.30 10.16 -6.86
C ALA A 70 5.33 9.34 -7.74
N PRO A 71 5.63 9.21 -9.05
CA PRO A 71 4.85 8.35 -9.93
C PRO A 71 4.83 6.89 -9.46
N LEU A 72 3.80 6.15 -9.87
CA LEU A 72 3.67 4.73 -9.50
C LEU A 72 4.84 3.87 -10.02
N ASN A 73 5.48 4.28 -11.10
CA ASN A 73 6.61 3.56 -11.68
C ASN A 73 7.98 4.12 -11.25
N SER A 74 8.02 4.83 -10.12
CA SER A 74 9.24 5.48 -9.65
C SER A 74 10.28 4.54 -9.05
N VAL A 75 9.91 3.29 -8.76
CA VAL A 75 10.82 2.28 -8.20
C VAL A 75 11.01 1.16 -9.22
N ASP A 76 12.28 0.82 -9.47
CA ASP A 76 12.62 -0.30 -10.35
C ASP A 76 12.04 -1.61 -9.79
N PRO A 77 11.26 -2.36 -10.58
CA PRO A 77 10.72 -3.66 -10.13
C PRO A 77 11.77 -4.63 -9.62
N ALA A 78 13.01 -4.54 -10.10
CA ALA A 78 14.09 -5.41 -9.64
C ALA A 78 14.45 -5.20 -8.17
N ARG A 79 14.04 -4.08 -7.58
CA ARG A 79 14.27 -3.78 -6.16
C ARG A 79 13.22 -4.41 -5.23
N LEU A 80 12.13 -4.93 -5.78
CA LEU A 80 11.06 -5.51 -4.99
C LEU A 80 11.39 -6.94 -4.62
N ARG A 81 11.21 -7.27 -3.34
CA ARG A 81 11.43 -8.63 -2.83
C ARG A 81 10.39 -8.94 -1.77
N ILE A 82 9.88 -10.16 -1.77
CA ILE A 82 9.01 -10.63 -0.69
C ILE A 82 9.81 -10.63 0.59
N GLY A 83 9.23 -10.08 1.66
CA GLY A 83 9.88 -9.92 2.94
C GLY A 83 10.65 -8.60 3.11
N ALA A 84 10.78 -7.80 2.04
CA ALA A 84 11.48 -6.52 2.14
C ALA A 84 10.74 -5.56 3.09
N PRO A 85 11.47 -4.89 3.99
CA PRO A 85 10.86 -3.94 4.90
C PRO A 85 10.42 -2.67 4.16
N VAL A 86 9.25 -2.17 4.52
CA VAL A 86 8.67 -0.96 3.94
C VAL A 86 8.08 -0.09 5.04
N ARG A 87 7.89 1.18 4.73
CA ARG A 87 7.31 2.17 5.63
C ARG A 87 6.19 2.91 4.91
N ALA A 88 5.06 3.08 5.61
CA ALA A 88 3.92 3.80 5.08
C ALA A 88 4.24 5.30 4.91
N VAL A 89 3.80 5.86 3.80
CA VAL A 89 3.77 7.30 3.55
C VAL A 89 2.40 7.65 3.00
N PHE A 90 2.02 8.90 3.12
CA PHE A 90 0.67 9.35 2.77
C PHE A 90 0.73 10.37 1.64
N CYS A 91 -0.10 10.15 0.64
CA CYS A 91 -0.21 11.01 -0.52
C CYS A 91 -1.65 11.52 -0.65
N PRO A 92 -1.91 12.83 -0.54
CA PRO A 92 -3.24 13.35 -0.80
C PRO A 92 -3.64 13.10 -2.25
N SER A 93 -4.88 12.68 -2.48
CA SER A 93 -5.37 12.48 -3.84
C SER A 93 -5.52 13.83 -4.54
N ARG A 94 -5.24 13.85 -5.83
CA ARG A 94 -5.38 15.05 -6.65
C ARG A 94 -6.58 14.90 -7.57
N PRO A 95 -7.21 16.03 -7.95
CA PRO A 95 -6.89 17.41 -7.60
C PRO A 95 -7.45 17.90 -6.27
N SER A 96 -8.40 17.17 -5.67
CA SER A 96 -9.18 17.66 -4.53
C SER A 96 -8.43 17.56 -3.19
N GLY A 97 -7.52 16.61 -3.05
CA GLY A 97 -6.87 16.33 -1.77
C GLY A 97 -7.80 15.76 -0.70
N SER A 98 -9.05 15.41 -1.07
CA SER A 98 -10.07 14.97 -0.12
C SER A 98 -9.86 13.54 0.41
N VAL A 99 -9.07 12.75 -0.29
CA VAL A 99 -8.72 11.39 0.09
C VAL A 99 -7.21 11.27 0.17
N THR A 100 -6.72 10.64 1.23
CA THR A 100 -5.30 10.37 1.40
C THR A 100 -5.01 8.90 1.09
N LEU A 101 -4.09 8.65 0.18
CA LEU A 101 -3.70 7.31 -0.22
C LEU A 101 -2.48 6.87 0.56
N VAL A 102 -2.47 5.60 0.99
CA VAL A 102 -1.31 4.99 1.62
C VAL A 102 -0.39 4.46 0.53
N ARG A 103 0.87 4.83 0.60
CA ARG A 103 1.93 4.30 -0.27
C ARG A 103 3.08 3.82 0.59
N TRP A 104 4.01 3.12 0.00
CA TRP A 104 5.08 2.45 0.74
C TRP A 104 6.44 2.84 0.21
N LEU A 105 7.38 3.09 1.12
CA LEU A 105 8.78 3.32 0.80
C LEU A 105 9.59 2.09 1.21
N LEU A 106 10.52 1.67 0.35
CA LEU A 106 11.47 0.63 0.73
C LEU A 106 12.39 1.16 1.83
N GLU A 107 12.54 0.40 2.89
CA GLU A 107 13.53 0.66 3.92
C GLU A 107 14.81 -0.13 3.63
N ARG A 108 15.91 0.42 4.11
CA ARG A 108 17.20 -0.25 3.99
C ARG A 108 17.49 -1.13 5.20
#